data_45222743d3bd1ed09359f19de72c86ee
#
_entry.id   45222743d3bd1ed09359f19de72c86ee
#
_cell.length_a   1.000
_cell.length_b   1.000
_cell.length_c   1.000
_cell.angle_alpha   90.00
_cell.angle_beta   90.00
_cell.angle_gamma   90.00
#
_symmetry.space_group_name_H-M   'P 1'
#
loop_
_entity.id
_entity.type
_entity.pdbx_description
1 polymer ?
#
loop_
_entity_poly.entity_id
_entity_poly.type
_entity_poly.pdbx_seq_one_letter_code
_entity_poly.pdbx_strand_id
1 'polypeptide(L)'
;MDSRVLFLLACAFGTGEVLAQDVTFHTHVAPIVYNHCTSCHREGEIGPMPFTTYAEVASYGEFIEYVTSIGYMPPWSPDADYSHFVGENVLSEPELQTLSNWVSAGKPEGDPAANSGFPDFPSGSQIGEPDHVLSMPAAYPHSGDMTEQYQVFVLPTDWDGATSIRALEVQPGNHNVAHHAILGLDISGTAAQLDGADPALGYESFGGFGFNAESSFFGAWVPGALPVNYPPGIGRVIPEGADVLLQMHYGPTAVPESDLTEVNVFLSDAPIEREVFTAIMGPQHLDAPFVLPPNQVTSFHGTMPVTADVSLLNIAPHSHLIGTSWWVYATSPNNQDTIPLISIPDWDFNWQGYFTFPNMTKIPQGYTLHGEATYDNTAGNPFNPNDPPQWVYYGEETADEMFFVFIDLVLYEDGDEEIALGPAEPLCLADFNGDDIVGVADALILLGDFGCVSLCSADLDDDQAVTVADVLLLLGLYGSNCN
;
A
#
# COMPACT_ATOMS: atom_id res chain seq x y z
N MET A 1 -66.92 -5.92 -55.34
CA MET A 1 -66.29 -4.60 -55.36
C MET A 1 -65.99 -4.27 -53.87
N ASP A 2 -64.86 -4.74 -53.39
CA ASP A 2 -64.41 -4.46 -52.00
C ASP A 2 -63.05 -3.81 -52.05
N SER A 3 -63.01 -2.52 -51.69
CA SER A 3 -61.79 -1.74 -51.54
C SER A 3 -61.24 -1.93 -50.14
N ARG A 4 -60.14 -2.62 -49.98
CA ARG A 4 -59.35 -2.67 -48.73
C ARG A 4 -58.34 -1.52 -48.74
N VAL A 5 -58.56 -0.58 -47.81
CA VAL A 5 -57.64 0.51 -47.51
C VAL A 5 -56.54 -0.06 -46.57
N LEU A 6 -55.28 -0.05 -47.02
CA LEU A 6 -54.11 -0.45 -46.27
C LEU A 6 -53.55 0.79 -45.53
N PHE A 7 -53.68 0.80 -44.21
CA PHE A 7 -53.02 1.79 -43.36
C PHE A 7 -51.56 1.36 -43.12
N LEU A 8 -50.61 2.09 -43.69
CA LEU A 8 -49.20 1.97 -43.35
C LEU A 8 -48.92 2.83 -42.10
N LEU A 9 -48.66 2.14 -40.97
CA LEU A 9 -48.13 2.78 -39.77
C LEU A 9 -46.62 2.96 -39.97
N ALA A 10 -46.19 4.20 -40.18
CA ALA A 10 -44.78 4.57 -40.18
C ALA A 10 -44.30 4.70 -38.73
N CYS A 11 -43.60 3.68 -38.22
CA CYS A 11 -42.82 3.81 -36.99
C CYS A 11 -41.60 4.70 -37.25
N ALA A 12 -41.65 5.92 -36.78
CA ALA A 12 -40.47 6.79 -36.69
C ALA A 12 -39.62 6.23 -35.54
N PHE A 13 -38.55 5.50 -35.86
CA PHE A 13 -37.46 5.27 -34.93
C PHE A 13 -36.73 6.62 -34.76
N GLY A 14 -37.01 7.30 -33.69
CA GLY A 14 -36.16 8.39 -33.21
C GLY A 14 -34.84 7.77 -32.78
N THR A 15 -33.78 7.97 -33.55
CA THR A 15 -32.42 7.80 -33.08
C THR A 15 -32.20 8.88 -32.06
N GLY A 16 -32.43 8.59 -30.78
CA GLY A 16 -31.89 9.42 -29.71
C GLY A 16 -30.37 9.37 -29.86
N GLU A 17 -29.78 10.47 -30.31
CA GLU A 17 -28.37 10.72 -30.07
C GLU A 17 -28.24 10.74 -28.56
N VAL A 18 -27.64 9.68 -27.98
CA VAL A 18 -27.05 9.73 -26.65
C VAL A 18 -25.95 10.77 -26.82
N LEU A 19 -26.20 12.00 -26.36
CA LEU A 19 -25.16 13.00 -26.24
C LEU A 19 -24.15 12.37 -25.30
N ALA A 20 -22.98 12.00 -25.84
CA ALA A 20 -21.84 11.67 -25.01
C ALA A 20 -21.66 12.86 -24.04
N GLN A 21 -21.76 12.58 -22.76
CA GLN A 21 -21.53 13.61 -21.74
C GLN A 21 -20.12 14.12 -21.96
N ASP A 22 -19.94 15.42 -22.18
CA ASP A 22 -18.62 16.00 -22.40
C ASP A 22 -17.77 15.78 -21.13
N VAL A 23 -16.81 14.89 -21.20
CA VAL A 23 -15.90 14.60 -20.09
C VAL A 23 -15.06 15.85 -19.84
N THR A 24 -15.13 16.40 -18.62
CA THR A 24 -14.38 17.60 -18.21
C THR A 24 -13.52 17.32 -16.98
N PHE A 25 -12.50 18.15 -16.77
CA PHE A 25 -11.58 17.97 -15.67
C PHE A 25 -12.30 18.01 -14.31
N HIS A 26 -12.94 19.14 -13.98
CA HIS A 26 -13.49 19.36 -12.64
C HIS A 26 -14.57 18.35 -12.22
N THR A 27 -15.33 17.83 -13.16
CA THR A 27 -16.43 16.90 -12.86
C THR A 27 -15.99 15.44 -12.87
N HIS A 28 -15.05 15.07 -13.77
CA HIS A 28 -14.81 13.67 -14.07
C HIS A 28 -13.36 13.23 -13.83
N VAL A 29 -12.37 14.07 -14.15
CA VAL A 29 -10.95 13.71 -14.06
C VAL A 29 -10.34 14.07 -12.71
N ALA A 30 -10.74 15.22 -12.14
CA ALA A 30 -10.21 15.65 -10.84
C ALA A 30 -10.43 14.62 -9.72
N PRO A 31 -11.61 14.00 -9.56
CA PRO A 31 -11.80 12.94 -8.58
C PRO A 31 -10.82 11.78 -8.77
N ILE A 32 -10.64 11.30 -10.01
CA ILE A 32 -9.72 10.20 -10.33
C ILE A 32 -8.29 10.59 -9.95
N VAL A 33 -7.81 11.74 -10.44
CA VAL A 33 -6.45 12.22 -10.18
C VAL A 33 -6.21 12.48 -8.70
N TYR A 34 -7.19 13.06 -8.02
CA TYR A 34 -7.06 13.40 -6.60
C TYR A 34 -7.02 12.16 -5.71
N ASN A 35 -7.77 11.12 -6.04
CA ASN A 35 -7.79 9.88 -5.27
C ASN A 35 -6.56 8.99 -5.55
N HIS A 36 -6.16 8.86 -6.81
CA HIS A 36 -5.16 7.87 -7.22
C HIS A 36 -3.74 8.43 -7.38
N CYS A 37 -3.57 9.75 -7.58
CA CYS A 37 -2.27 10.31 -7.97
C CYS A 37 -1.69 11.26 -6.92
N THR A 38 -2.53 12.05 -6.23
CA THR A 38 -2.04 13.17 -5.42
C THR A 38 -1.47 12.77 -4.07
N SER A 39 -1.62 11.52 -3.63
CA SER A 39 -0.84 10.99 -2.50
C SER A 39 0.67 11.16 -2.72
N CYS A 40 1.14 11.00 -3.98
CA CYS A 40 2.54 11.15 -4.36
C CYS A 40 2.80 12.41 -5.21
N HIS A 41 1.86 12.81 -6.08
CA HIS A 41 2.03 13.92 -7.01
C HIS A 41 1.48 15.24 -6.46
N ARG A 42 2.09 15.73 -5.38
CA ARG A 42 1.87 17.07 -4.80
C ARG A 42 3.19 17.69 -4.32
N GLU A 43 3.19 18.96 -4.00
CA GLU A 43 4.40 19.66 -3.54
C GLU A 43 4.94 19.02 -2.25
N GLY A 44 6.24 18.69 -2.23
CA GLY A 44 6.93 18.10 -1.09
C GLY A 44 6.93 16.56 -1.07
N GLU A 45 6.23 15.90 -2.00
CA GLU A 45 6.17 14.45 -2.09
C GLU A 45 7.09 13.90 -3.21
N ILE A 46 7.20 12.56 -3.27
CA ILE A 46 8.13 11.87 -4.17
C ILE A 46 7.80 12.06 -5.67
N GLY A 47 6.54 12.31 -6.01
CA GLY A 47 6.13 12.50 -7.41
C GLY A 47 6.80 13.72 -8.03
N PRO A 48 7.54 13.57 -9.17
CA PRO A 48 8.37 14.65 -9.73
C PRO A 48 7.57 15.84 -10.29
N MET A 49 6.26 15.71 -10.43
CA MET A 49 5.37 16.77 -10.91
C MET A 49 4.08 16.80 -10.08
N PRO A 50 3.59 17.95 -9.62
CA PRO A 50 2.32 18.03 -8.91
C PRO A 50 1.14 17.92 -9.86
N PHE A 51 0.02 17.34 -9.37
CA PHE A 51 -1.25 17.19 -10.08
C PHE A 51 -2.42 17.79 -9.28
N THR A 52 -2.19 18.91 -8.63
CA THR A 52 -3.14 19.55 -7.72
C THR A 52 -4.09 20.53 -8.41
N THR A 53 -3.77 20.92 -9.64
CA THR A 53 -4.55 21.89 -10.44
C THR A 53 -4.84 21.38 -11.85
N TYR A 54 -5.91 21.91 -12.47
CA TYR A 54 -6.22 21.63 -13.88
C TYR A 54 -5.03 21.88 -14.80
N ALA A 55 -4.33 23.01 -14.62
CA ALA A 55 -3.22 23.39 -15.51
C ALA A 55 -2.06 22.38 -15.44
N GLU A 56 -1.75 21.87 -14.26
CA GLU A 56 -0.74 20.84 -14.05
C GLU A 56 -1.15 19.54 -14.73
N VAL A 57 -2.33 19.01 -14.43
CA VAL A 57 -2.82 17.74 -15.00
C VAL A 57 -2.97 17.85 -16.52
N ALA A 58 -3.52 18.95 -17.04
CA ALA A 58 -3.70 19.12 -18.48
C ALA A 58 -2.38 19.20 -19.25
N SER A 59 -1.31 19.70 -18.62
CA SER A 59 0.02 19.76 -19.25
C SER A 59 0.65 18.39 -19.46
N TYR A 60 0.27 17.39 -18.64
CA TYR A 60 0.75 16.01 -18.70
C TYR A 60 -0.31 15.01 -19.19
N GLY A 61 -1.47 15.46 -19.66
CA GLY A 61 -2.63 14.61 -19.94
C GLY A 61 -2.34 13.42 -20.82
N GLU A 62 -1.62 13.59 -21.95
CA GLU A 62 -1.25 12.49 -22.84
C GLU A 62 -0.26 11.50 -22.18
N PHE A 63 0.61 12.01 -21.30
CA PHE A 63 1.54 11.17 -20.56
C PHE A 63 0.82 10.40 -19.47
N ILE A 64 -0.11 11.03 -18.75
CA ILE A 64 -0.97 10.37 -17.75
C ILE A 64 -1.78 9.25 -18.43
N GLU A 65 -2.46 9.52 -19.53
CA GLU A 65 -3.19 8.52 -20.31
C GLU A 65 -2.30 7.34 -20.68
N TYR A 66 -1.09 7.59 -21.18
CA TYR A 66 -0.16 6.54 -21.58
C TYR A 66 0.26 5.66 -20.41
N VAL A 67 0.77 6.26 -19.30
CA VAL A 67 1.30 5.48 -18.16
C VAL A 67 0.21 4.74 -17.39
N THR A 68 -1.01 5.27 -17.37
CA THR A 68 -2.16 4.57 -16.78
C THR A 68 -2.66 3.43 -17.65
N SER A 69 -2.68 3.63 -18.97
CA SER A 69 -3.13 2.60 -19.93
C SER A 69 -2.23 1.35 -19.97
N ILE A 70 -0.96 1.51 -19.60
CA ILE A 70 0.00 0.38 -19.51
C ILE A 70 0.17 -0.15 -18.09
N GLY A 71 -0.59 0.36 -17.11
CA GLY A 71 -0.51 -0.04 -15.70
C GLY A 71 0.76 0.38 -14.98
N TYR A 72 1.56 1.33 -15.54
CA TYR A 72 2.76 1.84 -14.87
C TYR A 72 2.42 2.79 -13.72
N MET A 73 1.31 3.51 -13.81
CA MET A 73 0.76 4.41 -12.78
C MET A 73 -0.74 4.21 -12.62
N PRO A 74 -1.28 4.25 -11.38
CA PRO A 74 -0.55 4.32 -10.11
C PRO A 74 0.32 3.08 -9.88
N PRO A 75 1.41 3.17 -9.08
CA PRO A 75 2.26 2.02 -8.79
C PRO A 75 1.53 1.07 -7.83
N TRP A 76 1.05 -0.05 -8.36
CA TRP A 76 0.42 -1.11 -7.59
C TRP A 76 0.84 -2.46 -8.16
N SER A 77 1.63 -3.21 -7.41
CA SER A 77 2.23 -4.45 -7.91
C SER A 77 1.35 -5.69 -7.78
N PRO A 78 0.50 -5.84 -6.72
CA PRO A 78 -0.36 -7.02 -6.59
C PRO A 78 -1.46 -7.07 -7.64
N ASP A 79 -1.75 -8.29 -8.08
CA ASP A 79 -2.86 -8.59 -8.96
C ASP A 79 -4.19 -8.56 -8.17
N ALA A 80 -5.02 -7.54 -8.43
CA ALA A 80 -6.30 -7.33 -7.77
C ALA A 80 -7.33 -8.44 -8.09
N ASP A 81 -7.17 -9.18 -9.20
CA ASP A 81 -8.00 -10.35 -9.50
C ASP A 81 -7.61 -11.59 -8.66
N TYR A 82 -6.43 -11.58 -8.04
CA TYR A 82 -5.93 -12.68 -7.21
C TYR A 82 -6.18 -12.48 -5.71
N SER A 83 -5.88 -11.30 -5.17
CA SER A 83 -6.08 -10.94 -3.76
C SER A 83 -6.14 -9.42 -3.58
N HIS A 84 -6.89 -8.97 -2.57
CA HIS A 84 -7.05 -7.56 -2.25
C HIS A 84 -6.24 -7.16 -1.02
N PHE A 85 -5.86 -5.88 -0.95
CA PHE A 85 -5.10 -5.33 0.17
C PHE A 85 -5.59 -3.94 0.55
N VAL A 86 -5.35 -3.55 1.79
CA VAL A 86 -5.63 -2.20 2.28
C VAL A 86 -4.84 -1.17 1.47
N GLY A 87 -5.52 -0.11 1.05
CA GLY A 87 -4.90 0.94 0.25
C GLY A 87 -4.67 0.54 -1.21
N GLU A 88 -5.40 -0.47 -1.70
CA GLU A 88 -5.37 -0.87 -3.11
C GLU A 88 -5.58 0.34 -4.02
N ASN A 89 -4.61 0.56 -4.92
CA ASN A 89 -4.60 1.74 -5.79
C ASN A 89 -4.57 1.34 -7.26
N VAL A 90 -5.69 0.79 -7.74
CA VAL A 90 -5.86 0.34 -9.12
C VAL A 90 -6.95 1.18 -9.78
N LEU A 91 -6.68 1.69 -10.98
CA LEU A 91 -7.69 2.38 -11.78
C LEU A 91 -8.65 1.36 -12.41
N SER A 92 -9.94 1.59 -12.23
CA SER A 92 -10.98 0.82 -12.89
C SER A 92 -11.05 1.12 -14.40
N GLU A 93 -11.57 0.18 -15.17
CA GLU A 93 -11.76 0.37 -16.63
C GLU A 93 -12.59 1.65 -16.97
N PRO A 94 -13.68 1.99 -16.23
CA PRO A 94 -14.39 3.26 -16.43
C PRO A 94 -13.51 4.50 -16.19
N GLU A 95 -12.60 4.48 -15.20
CA GLU A 95 -11.69 5.60 -14.94
C GLU A 95 -10.65 5.74 -16.03
N LEU A 96 -10.03 4.64 -16.48
CA LEU A 96 -9.12 4.63 -17.62
C LEU A 96 -9.80 5.20 -18.88
N GLN A 97 -11.04 4.79 -19.14
CA GLN A 97 -11.81 5.29 -20.28
C GLN A 97 -12.14 6.79 -20.11
N THR A 98 -12.39 7.25 -18.90
CA THR A 98 -12.64 8.67 -18.59
C THR A 98 -11.41 9.51 -18.89
N LEU A 99 -10.22 9.09 -18.45
CA LEU A 99 -8.95 9.75 -18.76
C LEU A 99 -8.70 9.82 -20.27
N SER A 100 -8.87 8.70 -20.98
CA SER A 100 -8.68 8.64 -22.43
C SER A 100 -9.68 9.53 -23.21
N ASN A 101 -10.96 9.50 -22.81
CA ASN A 101 -11.97 10.37 -23.41
C ASN A 101 -11.67 11.85 -23.19
N TRP A 102 -11.22 12.23 -22.00
CA TRP A 102 -10.85 13.60 -21.68
C TRP A 102 -9.67 14.09 -22.52
N VAL A 103 -8.62 13.30 -22.65
CA VAL A 103 -7.47 13.62 -23.50
C VAL A 103 -7.89 13.74 -24.96
N SER A 104 -8.64 12.78 -25.47
CA SER A 104 -9.15 12.78 -26.85
C SER A 104 -10.06 13.97 -27.17
N ALA A 105 -10.81 14.48 -26.19
CA ALA A 105 -11.64 15.68 -26.29
C ALA A 105 -10.85 17.00 -26.24
N GLY A 106 -9.52 16.95 -26.09
CA GLY A 106 -8.65 18.12 -25.99
C GLY A 106 -8.57 18.70 -24.59
N LYS A 107 -8.82 17.89 -23.58
CA LYS A 107 -8.65 18.21 -22.15
C LYS A 107 -9.49 19.39 -21.66
N PRO A 108 -10.83 19.39 -21.87
CA PRO A 108 -11.66 20.50 -21.42
C PRO A 108 -11.67 20.65 -19.90
N GLU A 109 -11.58 21.91 -19.42
CA GLU A 109 -11.53 22.21 -17.98
C GLU A 109 -12.89 21.96 -17.29
N GLY A 110 -13.98 22.39 -17.91
CA GLY A 110 -15.32 22.36 -17.31
C GLY A 110 -15.57 23.52 -16.34
N ASP A 111 -16.61 23.39 -15.54
CA ASP A 111 -16.97 24.38 -14.53
C ASP A 111 -16.17 24.15 -13.23
N PRO A 112 -15.32 25.09 -12.78
CA PRO A 112 -14.59 24.97 -11.53
C PRO A 112 -15.47 24.79 -10.28
N ALA A 113 -16.73 25.24 -10.33
CA ALA A 113 -17.67 25.05 -9.24
C ALA A 113 -18.16 23.59 -9.09
N ALA A 114 -17.93 22.74 -10.10
CA ALA A 114 -18.24 21.32 -10.08
C ALA A 114 -17.11 20.46 -9.48
N ASN A 115 -15.99 21.06 -9.09
CA ASN A 115 -14.89 20.33 -8.44
C ASN A 115 -15.30 19.91 -7.03
N SER A 116 -15.15 18.62 -6.70
CA SER A 116 -15.39 18.05 -5.36
C SER A 116 -14.46 18.58 -4.27
N GLY A 117 -13.41 19.30 -4.66
CA GLY A 117 -12.35 19.80 -3.78
C GLY A 117 -11.11 18.91 -3.80
N PHE A 118 -9.97 19.52 -3.48
CA PHE A 118 -8.73 18.80 -3.33
C PHE A 118 -8.72 18.11 -1.95
N PRO A 119 -8.29 16.83 -1.84
CA PRO A 119 -8.24 16.14 -0.57
C PRO A 119 -7.36 16.86 0.46
N ASP A 120 -7.78 16.80 1.72
CA ASP A 120 -6.94 17.22 2.83
C ASP A 120 -5.96 16.10 3.17
N PHE A 121 -4.67 16.38 3.03
CA PHE A 121 -3.61 15.47 3.47
C PHE A 121 -3.12 15.90 4.86
N PRO A 122 -3.01 14.96 5.83
CA PRO A 122 -2.45 15.29 7.12
C PRO A 122 -1.01 15.80 6.97
N SER A 123 -0.67 16.86 7.70
CA SER A 123 0.70 17.30 7.82
C SER A 123 1.37 16.49 8.95
N GLY A 124 2.33 15.66 8.61
CA GLY A 124 2.96 14.73 9.55
C GLY A 124 2.31 13.35 9.54
N SER A 125 2.00 12.80 10.72
CA SER A 125 1.46 11.44 10.83
C SER A 125 0.12 11.23 10.12
N GLN A 126 -0.01 10.08 9.44
CA GLN A 126 -1.23 9.65 8.76
C GLN A 126 -2.26 9.01 9.71
N ILE A 127 -1.82 8.56 10.90
CA ILE A 127 -2.66 7.80 11.84
C ILE A 127 -2.89 8.53 13.18
N GLY A 128 -2.67 9.85 13.21
CA GLY A 128 -2.94 10.71 14.35
C GLY A 128 -1.69 11.20 15.07
N GLU A 129 -1.85 11.77 16.26
CA GLU A 129 -0.73 12.29 17.06
C GLU A 129 0.05 11.12 17.68
N PRO A 130 1.37 10.99 17.43
CA PRO A 130 2.18 9.93 18.00
C PRO A 130 2.43 10.13 19.49
N ASP A 131 2.50 9.03 20.25
CA ASP A 131 2.86 9.07 21.67
C ASP A 131 4.33 9.41 21.87
N HIS A 132 5.21 8.93 20.98
CA HIS A 132 6.63 9.25 20.95
C HIS A 132 7.09 9.46 19.51
N VAL A 133 8.10 10.31 19.36
CA VAL A 133 8.83 10.52 18.10
C VAL A 133 10.29 10.19 18.34
N LEU A 134 10.81 9.21 17.63
CA LEU A 134 12.22 8.86 17.63
C LEU A 134 12.86 9.51 16.39
N SER A 135 13.79 10.44 16.61
CA SER A 135 14.43 11.19 15.52
C SER A 135 15.85 10.73 15.32
N MET A 136 16.32 10.77 14.07
CA MET A 136 17.75 10.67 13.79
C MET A 136 18.52 11.71 14.61
N PRO A 137 19.75 11.39 15.07
CA PRO A 137 20.51 12.28 15.97
C PRO A 137 20.90 13.62 15.33
N ALA A 138 20.98 13.68 14.01
CA ALA A 138 21.18 14.88 13.20
C ALA A 138 20.80 14.62 11.75
N ALA A 139 20.69 15.68 10.94
CA ALA A 139 20.45 15.54 9.50
C ALA A 139 21.63 14.84 8.82
N TYR A 140 21.34 13.74 8.11
CA TYR A 140 22.31 12.98 7.35
C TYR A 140 22.62 13.69 6.02
N PRO A 141 23.89 13.97 5.70
CA PRO A 141 24.29 14.64 4.47
C PRO A 141 24.47 13.61 3.35
N HIS A 142 23.58 13.57 2.37
CA HIS A 142 23.75 12.79 1.14
C HIS A 142 24.69 13.56 0.19
N SER A 143 25.75 12.88 -0.31
CA SER A 143 26.84 13.51 -1.06
C SER A 143 26.43 14.02 -2.46
N GLY A 144 25.37 13.46 -3.07
CA GLY A 144 24.94 13.83 -4.42
C GLY A 144 25.90 13.35 -5.52
N ASP A 145 26.54 12.22 -5.33
CA ASP A 145 27.55 11.64 -6.23
C ASP A 145 27.02 10.52 -7.12
N MET A 146 25.68 10.38 -7.21
CA MET A 146 24.99 9.34 -7.97
C MET A 146 25.26 7.91 -7.44
N THR A 147 25.60 7.78 -6.17
CA THR A 147 25.70 6.47 -5.50
C THR A 147 24.53 6.22 -4.57
N GLU A 148 24.12 4.97 -4.44
CA GLU A 148 23.21 4.52 -3.40
C GLU A 148 23.93 4.51 -2.06
N GLN A 149 23.24 4.81 -0.98
CA GLN A 149 23.79 4.81 0.37
C GLN A 149 22.87 4.05 1.32
N TYR A 150 23.46 3.20 2.14
CA TYR A 150 22.77 2.41 3.16
C TYR A 150 23.33 2.78 4.52
N GLN A 151 22.52 3.43 5.34
CA GLN A 151 22.95 3.98 6.62
C GLN A 151 22.05 3.53 7.73
N VAL A 152 22.63 3.02 8.81
CA VAL A 152 21.90 2.63 10.03
C VAL A 152 22.06 3.72 11.08
N PHE A 153 20.93 4.16 11.61
CA PHE A 153 20.84 5.10 12.72
C PHE A 153 20.30 4.39 13.95
N VAL A 154 20.94 4.64 15.10
CA VAL A 154 20.49 4.13 16.39
C VAL A 154 19.56 5.16 17.01
N LEU A 155 18.34 4.76 17.32
CA LEU A 155 17.30 5.59 17.93
C LEU A 155 17.02 5.08 19.36
N PRO A 156 17.66 5.64 20.39
CA PRO A 156 17.44 5.21 21.76
C PRO A 156 16.00 5.43 22.21
N THR A 157 15.42 4.43 22.88
CA THR A 157 14.08 4.59 23.45
C THR A 157 14.11 5.22 24.84
N ASP A 158 15.09 4.88 25.67
CA ASP A 158 15.25 5.37 27.07
C ASP A 158 13.96 5.21 27.92
N TRP A 159 13.12 4.22 27.62
CA TRP A 159 11.84 3.98 28.28
C TRP A 159 11.97 3.06 29.48
N ASP A 160 11.18 3.34 30.52
CA ASP A 160 11.08 2.48 31.70
C ASP A 160 10.22 1.23 31.39
N GLY A 161 10.89 0.09 31.15
CA GLY A 161 10.25 -1.21 30.91
C GLY A 161 9.87 -1.47 29.45
N ALA A 162 9.40 -2.69 29.22
CA ALA A 162 8.93 -3.11 27.91
C ALA A 162 7.67 -2.31 27.49
N THR A 163 7.63 -1.87 26.24
CA THR A 163 6.60 -0.95 25.75
C THR A 163 5.78 -1.61 24.66
N SER A 164 4.47 -1.66 24.86
CA SER A 164 3.49 -2.21 23.91
C SER A 164 3.10 -1.15 22.87
N ILE A 165 3.26 -1.46 21.60
CA ILE A 165 2.95 -0.55 20.49
C ILE A 165 1.90 -1.15 19.56
N ARG A 166 1.01 -0.29 19.05
CA ARG A 166 0.02 -0.65 18.02
C ARG A 166 0.47 -0.25 16.61
N ALA A 167 1.39 0.70 16.49
CA ALA A 167 1.89 1.12 15.18
C ALA A 167 3.28 1.75 15.28
N LEU A 168 4.01 1.65 14.17
CA LEU A 168 5.17 2.47 13.84
C LEU A 168 4.94 3.13 12.50
N GLU A 169 5.36 4.37 12.37
CA GLU A 169 5.25 5.12 11.14
C GLU A 169 6.58 5.84 10.85
N VAL A 170 7.22 5.50 9.76
CA VAL A 170 8.42 6.21 9.31
C VAL A 170 8.01 7.48 8.58
N GLN A 171 8.57 8.60 8.99
CA GLN A 171 8.38 9.91 8.39
C GLN A 171 9.70 10.38 7.79
N PRO A 172 9.94 10.17 6.48
CA PRO A 172 11.14 10.66 5.82
C PRO A 172 11.24 12.18 5.88
N GLY A 173 12.40 12.69 6.26
CA GLY A 173 12.67 14.12 6.24
C GLY A 173 12.86 14.66 4.81
N ASN A 174 13.26 13.78 3.88
CA ASN A 174 13.46 14.13 2.48
C ASN A 174 13.02 12.99 1.54
N HIS A 175 11.82 13.12 1.02
CA HIS A 175 11.23 12.13 0.08
C HIS A 175 11.97 12.02 -1.27
N ASN A 176 12.82 13.01 -1.64
CA ASN A 176 13.55 12.95 -2.91
C ASN A 176 14.67 11.92 -2.91
N VAL A 177 15.18 11.53 -1.75
CA VAL A 177 16.31 10.62 -1.61
C VAL A 177 16.02 9.38 -0.78
N ALA A 178 15.01 9.42 0.09
CA ALA A 178 14.58 8.27 0.87
C ALA A 178 13.91 7.24 -0.06
N HIS A 179 14.58 6.09 -0.28
CA HIS A 179 14.07 5.03 -1.15
C HIS A 179 13.25 4.01 -0.35
N HIS A 180 13.80 3.50 0.76
CA HIS A 180 13.07 2.70 1.74
C HIS A 180 13.75 2.75 3.11
N ALA A 181 13.03 2.30 4.13
CA ALA A 181 13.54 2.13 5.47
C ALA A 181 13.20 0.74 6.01
N ILE A 182 14.12 0.16 6.78
CA ILE A 182 13.89 -1.06 7.56
C ILE A 182 14.10 -0.72 9.05
N LEU A 183 13.18 -1.18 9.88
CA LEU A 183 13.26 -1.05 11.32
C LEU A 183 13.71 -2.36 11.97
N GLY A 184 14.58 -2.27 12.94
CA GLY A 184 15.02 -3.39 13.78
C GLY A 184 15.09 -3.01 15.25
N LEU A 185 15.47 -3.98 16.10
CA LEU A 185 15.68 -3.77 17.52
C LEU A 185 17.04 -4.30 17.97
N ASP A 186 17.75 -3.55 18.79
CA ASP A 186 18.99 -3.99 19.45
C ASP A 186 18.91 -3.79 20.98
N ILE A 187 19.04 -4.90 21.73
CA ILE A 187 19.15 -4.89 23.20
C ILE A 187 20.59 -5.13 23.66
N SER A 188 21.51 -5.43 22.71
CA SER A 188 22.89 -5.77 23.03
C SER A 188 23.83 -4.58 23.15
N GLY A 189 23.40 -3.42 22.62
CA GLY A 189 24.22 -2.22 22.46
C GLY A 189 25.29 -2.37 21.38
N THR A 190 25.18 -3.37 20.49
CA THR A 190 26.15 -3.58 19.41
C THR A 190 26.03 -2.49 18.35
N ALA A 191 24.81 -2.08 18.01
CA ALA A 191 24.59 -0.99 17.05
C ALA A 191 25.23 0.32 17.51
N ALA A 192 25.06 0.68 18.79
CA ALA A 192 25.68 1.87 19.37
C ALA A 192 27.23 1.80 19.36
N GLN A 193 27.82 0.60 19.47
CA GLN A 193 29.26 0.42 19.36
C GLN A 193 29.74 0.58 17.90
N LEU A 194 28.96 0.07 16.91
CA LEU A 194 29.26 0.25 15.49
C LEU A 194 29.16 1.72 15.10
N ASP A 195 28.09 2.40 15.49
CA ASP A 195 27.91 3.83 15.27
C ASP A 195 29.04 4.67 15.91
N GLY A 196 29.40 4.39 17.15
CA GLY A 196 30.49 5.07 17.83
C GLY A 196 31.90 4.80 17.23
N ALA A 197 32.07 3.76 16.42
CA ALA A 197 33.30 3.42 15.74
C ALA A 197 33.38 4.03 14.32
N ASP A 198 32.25 4.37 13.72
CA ASP A 198 32.19 5.03 12.42
C ASP A 198 32.36 6.56 12.60
N PRO A 199 33.22 7.21 11.79
CA PRO A 199 33.38 8.68 11.85
C PRO A 199 32.20 9.43 11.23
N ALA A 200 31.33 8.77 10.43
CA ALA A 200 30.14 9.34 9.85
C ALA A 200 28.99 9.40 10.86
N LEU A 201 27.87 9.98 10.49
CA LEU A 201 26.64 9.95 11.23
C LEU A 201 25.92 8.62 10.96
N GLY A 202 25.67 7.83 11.98
CA GLY A 202 25.26 6.45 11.83
C GLY A 202 26.44 5.58 11.36
N TYR A 203 26.16 4.36 10.91
CA TYR A 203 27.17 3.48 10.33
C TYR A 203 26.66 2.84 9.03
N GLU A 204 27.58 2.61 8.10
CA GLU A 204 27.25 1.96 6.84
C GLU A 204 26.97 0.47 7.08
N SER A 205 25.80 0.00 6.66
CA SER A 205 25.47 -1.41 6.64
C SER A 205 24.52 -1.71 5.50
N PHE A 206 24.91 -2.65 4.70
CA PHE A 206 24.19 -3.09 3.52
C PHE A 206 23.24 -4.24 3.89
N GLY A 207 21.96 -4.16 3.51
CA GLY A 207 20.99 -5.25 3.61
C GLY A 207 20.57 -5.72 5.02
N GLY A 208 20.92 -4.97 6.07
CA GLY A 208 20.60 -5.31 7.44
C GLY A 208 21.38 -4.44 8.41
N PHE A 209 21.59 -4.90 9.64
CA PHE A 209 22.20 -4.07 10.69
C PHE A 209 23.68 -4.39 10.96
N GLY A 210 24.31 -5.23 10.13
CA GLY A 210 25.73 -5.61 10.27
C GLY A 210 26.01 -6.59 11.41
N PHE A 211 25.00 -7.02 12.14
CA PHE A 211 25.08 -8.02 13.23
C PHE A 211 23.72 -8.72 13.41
N ASN A 212 23.68 -9.73 14.29
CA ASN A 212 22.45 -10.42 14.60
C ASN A 212 21.63 -9.64 15.64
N ALA A 213 20.76 -8.76 15.18
CA ALA A 213 19.89 -7.93 16.01
C ALA A 213 18.81 -8.78 16.74
N GLU A 214 18.21 -8.25 17.83
CA GLU A 214 17.08 -8.88 18.54
C GLU A 214 15.90 -9.10 17.60
N SER A 215 15.58 -8.09 16.78
CA SER A 215 14.73 -8.21 15.61
C SER A 215 15.43 -7.60 14.42
N SER A 216 15.64 -8.38 13.38
CA SER A 216 16.20 -7.91 12.10
C SER A 216 15.13 -7.40 11.13
N PHE A 217 13.85 -7.55 11.47
CA PHE A 217 12.73 -6.99 10.73
C PHE A 217 11.57 -6.68 11.69
N PHE A 218 11.52 -5.47 12.19
CA PHE A 218 10.51 -5.00 13.13
C PHE A 218 9.45 -4.12 12.46
N GLY A 219 9.74 -3.64 11.27
CA GLY A 219 8.88 -2.86 10.40
C GLY A 219 9.65 -2.41 9.16
N ALA A 220 8.95 -1.89 8.18
CA ALA A 220 9.53 -1.31 6.98
C ALA A 220 8.67 -0.15 6.49
N TRP A 221 9.29 0.71 5.68
CA TRP A 221 8.61 1.77 4.95
C TRP A 221 9.14 1.84 3.53
N VAL A 222 8.22 2.07 2.59
CA VAL A 222 8.50 2.42 1.19
C VAL A 222 7.63 3.62 0.79
N PRO A 223 8.00 4.39 -0.24
CA PRO A 223 7.19 5.50 -0.71
C PRO A 223 5.75 5.08 -1.04
N GLY A 224 4.78 5.82 -0.49
CA GLY A 224 3.36 5.54 -0.68
C GLY A 224 2.77 4.44 0.23
N ALA A 225 3.58 3.76 1.04
CA ALA A 225 3.08 2.76 1.98
C ALA A 225 2.26 3.43 3.09
N LEU A 226 1.13 2.79 3.43
CA LEU A 226 0.35 3.15 4.60
C LEU A 226 1.00 2.57 5.86
N PRO A 227 0.97 3.28 7.00
CA PRO A 227 1.45 2.75 8.26
C PRO A 227 0.61 1.55 8.70
N VAL A 228 1.27 0.48 9.15
CA VAL A 228 0.58 -0.66 9.75
C VAL A 228 0.08 -0.26 11.13
N ASN A 229 -1.23 -0.37 11.34
CA ASN A 229 -1.89 -0.06 12.61
C ASN A 229 -2.65 -1.31 13.09
N TYR A 230 -2.12 -1.96 14.10
CA TYR A 230 -2.68 -3.22 14.61
C TYR A 230 -4.00 -2.98 15.37
N PRO A 231 -4.95 -3.94 15.28
CA PRO A 231 -6.21 -3.87 16.01
C PRO A 231 -6.02 -3.93 17.54
N PRO A 232 -7.01 -3.49 18.34
CA PRO A 232 -6.95 -3.59 19.80
C PRO A 232 -6.58 -4.99 20.32
N GLY A 233 -5.67 -5.08 21.29
CA GLY A 233 -5.16 -6.33 21.84
C GLY A 233 -4.10 -7.03 21.00
N ILE A 234 -3.83 -6.56 19.79
CA ILE A 234 -2.76 -7.05 18.91
C ILE A 234 -1.71 -5.95 18.76
N GLY A 235 -0.44 -6.34 18.66
CA GLY A 235 0.64 -5.37 18.50
C GLY A 235 2.02 -5.99 18.65
N ARG A 236 3.01 -5.14 18.77
CA ARG A 236 4.41 -5.54 19.00
C ARG A 236 4.90 -5.00 20.34
N VAL A 237 5.95 -5.61 20.86
CA VAL A 237 6.58 -5.17 22.10
C VAL A 237 8.01 -4.74 21.80
N ILE A 238 8.34 -3.50 22.20
CA ILE A 238 9.71 -3.04 22.27
C ILE A 238 10.24 -3.41 23.65
N PRO A 239 11.26 -4.29 23.77
CA PRO A 239 11.81 -4.71 25.05
C PRO A 239 12.42 -3.55 25.84
N GLU A 240 12.47 -3.68 27.17
CA GLU A 240 13.18 -2.71 28.01
C GLU A 240 14.66 -2.58 27.59
N GLY A 241 15.09 -1.34 27.39
CA GLY A 241 16.45 -1.00 27.00
C GLY A 241 16.81 -1.32 25.55
N ALA A 242 15.83 -1.62 24.72
CA ALA A 242 16.07 -1.79 23.30
C ALA A 242 16.21 -0.43 22.61
N ASP A 243 17.19 -0.31 21.73
CA ASP A 243 17.26 0.75 20.73
C ASP A 243 16.46 0.33 19.49
N VAL A 244 15.71 1.27 18.92
CA VAL A 244 15.14 1.09 17.58
C VAL A 244 16.24 1.40 16.56
N LEU A 245 16.44 0.48 15.64
CA LEU A 245 17.38 0.63 14.53
C LEU A 245 16.62 1.09 13.32
N LEU A 246 17.10 2.16 12.68
CA LEU A 246 16.56 2.68 11.43
C LEU A 246 17.64 2.53 10.34
N GLN A 247 17.50 1.54 9.47
CA GLN A 247 18.30 1.48 8.25
C GLN A 247 17.58 2.25 7.15
N MET A 248 18.25 3.29 6.65
CA MET A 248 17.77 4.04 5.48
C MET A 248 18.54 3.62 4.23
N HIS A 249 17.82 3.31 3.17
CA HIS A 249 18.34 3.26 1.82
C HIS A 249 18.06 4.58 1.13
N TYR A 250 19.11 5.28 0.74
CA TYR A 250 19.03 6.51 -0.02
C TYR A 250 19.34 6.24 -1.49
N GLY A 251 18.40 6.66 -2.37
CA GLY A 251 18.57 6.55 -3.81
C GLY A 251 19.63 7.50 -4.36
N PRO A 252 20.15 7.24 -5.57
CA PRO A 252 21.17 8.06 -6.19
C PRO A 252 20.62 9.45 -6.55
N THR A 253 21.35 10.51 -6.23
CA THR A 253 21.06 11.89 -6.63
C THR A 253 22.29 12.59 -7.17
N ALA A 254 22.09 13.56 -8.07
CA ALA A 254 23.16 14.34 -8.68
C ALA A 254 23.51 15.62 -7.91
N VAL A 255 22.75 15.92 -6.86
CA VAL A 255 22.93 17.12 -6.04
C VAL A 255 23.03 16.73 -4.57
N PRO A 256 23.83 17.44 -3.75
CA PRO A 256 23.85 17.21 -2.33
C PRO A 256 22.47 17.47 -1.72
N GLU A 257 22.03 16.52 -0.91
CA GLU A 257 20.76 16.55 -0.20
C GLU A 257 21.00 16.34 1.31
N SER A 258 19.98 16.48 2.11
CA SER A 258 20.05 16.10 3.52
C SER A 258 18.72 15.51 3.95
N ASP A 259 18.77 14.52 4.83
CA ASP A 259 17.60 13.86 5.39
C ASP A 259 17.61 13.88 6.91
N LEU A 260 16.44 14.04 7.51
CA LEU A 260 16.21 13.92 8.96
C LEU A 260 14.93 13.12 9.17
N THR A 261 15.03 11.83 8.98
CA THR A 261 13.91 10.90 9.14
C THR A 261 13.54 10.71 10.61
N GLU A 262 12.26 10.60 10.88
CA GLU A 262 11.68 10.31 12.20
C GLU A 262 10.90 9.00 12.15
N VAL A 263 10.75 8.37 13.33
CA VAL A 263 9.88 7.20 13.52
C VAL A 263 8.87 7.56 14.60
N ASN A 264 7.63 7.72 14.19
CA ASN A 264 6.51 7.90 15.07
C ASN A 264 6.12 6.58 15.73
N VAL A 265 5.93 6.60 17.03
CA VAL A 265 5.56 5.41 17.82
C VAL A 265 4.20 5.65 18.46
N PHE A 266 3.28 4.70 18.24
CA PHE A 266 1.93 4.73 18.78
C PHE A 266 1.78 3.61 19.79
N LEU A 267 1.52 3.97 21.03
CA LEU A 267 1.32 3.01 22.10
C LEU A 267 -0.01 2.26 21.94
N SER A 268 -0.05 1.06 22.45
CA SER A 268 -1.31 0.33 22.53
C SER A 268 -2.15 0.85 23.69
N ASP A 269 -3.41 1.20 23.42
CA ASP A 269 -4.36 1.66 24.44
C ASP A 269 -4.76 0.58 25.45
N ALA A 270 -4.53 -0.68 25.10
CA ALA A 270 -4.81 -1.86 25.92
C ALA A 270 -3.57 -2.77 25.99
N PRO A 271 -3.46 -3.64 27.00
CA PRO A 271 -2.42 -4.66 27.01
C PRO A 271 -2.46 -5.50 25.73
N ILE A 272 -1.30 -5.77 25.14
CA ILE A 272 -1.19 -6.71 24.02
C ILE A 272 -1.47 -8.12 24.57
N GLU A 273 -2.52 -8.73 24.04
CA GLU A 273 -2.92 -10.10 24.33
C GLU A 273 -2.26 -11.09 23.36
N ARG A 274 -2.06 -10.65 22.12
CA ARG A 274 -1.41 -11.40 21.04
C ARG A 274 -0.32 -10.55 20.37
N GLU A 275 0.93 -10.96 20.59
CA GLU A 275 2.07 -10.31 19.96
C GLU A 275 2.21 -10.74 18.50
N VAL A 276 2.51 -9.80 17.62
CA VAL A 276 2.74 -10.05 16.19
C VAL A 276 4.12 -10.62 15.98
N PHE A 277 4.20 -11.74 15.27
CA PHE A 277 5.43 -12.38 14.83
C PHE A 277 5.61 -12.21 13.33
N THR A 278 6.84 -11.98 12.89
CA THR A 278 7.17 -12.01 11.46
C THR A 278 7.79 -13.36 11.11
N ALA A 279 7.07 -14.17 10.34
CA ALA A 279 7.61 -15.38 9.73
C ALA A 279 8.33 -14.99 8.43
N ILE A 280 9.50 -15.59 8.17
CA ILE A 280 10.32 -15.28 7.00
C ILE A 280 10.56 -16.55 6.20
N MET A 281 10.00 -16.62 4.99
CA MET A 281 10.38 -17.60 4.00
C MET A 281 11.58 -17.05 3.22
N GLY A 282 12.67 -17.78 3.18
CA GLY A 282 13.91 -17.35 2.53
C GLY A 282 14.60 -18.50 1.80
N PRO A 283 15.83 -18.31 1.30
CA PRO A 283 16.56 -19.29 0.46
C PRO A 283 16.68 -20.69 1.07
N GLN A 284 16.66 -20.80 2.40
CA GLN A 284 16.69 -22.09 3.11
C GLN A 284 15.43 -22.96 2.94
N HIS A 285 14.34 -22.38 2.42
CA HIS A 285 13.08 -23.04 2.17
C HIS A 285 12.89 -23.48 0.71
N LEU A 286 13.87 -23.18 -0.16
CA LEU A 286 13.81 -23.50 -1.58
C LEU A 286 14.07 -24.98 -1.86
N ASP A 287 13.42 -25.50 -2.89
CA ASP A 287 13.60 -26.86 -3.39
C ASP A 287 14.97 -27.07 -4.09
N ALA A 288 15.65 -25.98 -4.43
CA ALA A 288 16.95 -25.99 -5.11
C ALA A 288 17.84 -24.86 -4.56
N PRO A 289 19.18 -24.97 -4.70
CA PRO A 289 20.09 -23.89 -4.33
C PRO A 289 19.76 -22.60 -5.10
N PHE A 290 19.75 -21.47 -4.40
CA PHE A 290 19.49 -20.16 -4.99
C PHE A 290 20.73 -19.67 -5.77
N VAL A 291 20.74 -19.93 -7.06
CA VAL A 291 21.82 -19.56 -7.99
C VAL A 291 21.19 -19.23 -9.34
N LEU A 292 21.54 -18.09 -9.92
CA LEU A 292 20.96 -17.56 -11.15
C LEU A 292 22.02 -17.55 -12.26
N PRO A 293 21.99 -18.55 -13.18
CA PRO A 293 22.95 -18.62 -14.28
C PRO A 293 22.77 -17.47 -15.28
N PRO A 294 23.86 -16.99 -15.91
CA PRO A 294 23.75 -15.96 -16.94
C PRO A 294 22.97 -16.45 -18.17
N ASN A 295 22.24 -15.52 -18.80
CA ASN A 295 21.43 -15.74 -20.00
C ASN A 295 20.31 -16.77 -19.84
N GLN A 296 19.74 -16.87 -18.63
CA GLN A 296 18.61 -17.76 -18.33
C GLN A 296 17.54 -17.02 -17.52
N VAL A 297 16.29 -17.41 -17.75
CA VAL A 297 15.17 -17.16 -16.85
C VAL A 297 15.06 -18.37 -15.94
N THR A 298 15.01 -18.14 -14.63
CA THR A 298 14.98 -19.19 -13.61
C THR A 298 13.84 -18.93 -12.62
N SER A 299 13.02 -19.94 -12.36
CA SER A 299 12.00 -19.87 -11.32
C SER A 299 12.41 -20.74 -10.12
N PHE A 300 12.11 -20.25 -8.93
CA PHE A 300 12.30 -20.97 -7.67
C PHE A 300 10.96 -21.17 -6.98
N HIS A 301 10.87 -22.27 -6.25
CA HIS A 301 9.74 -22.60 -5.42
C HIS A 301 10.26 -22.94 -4.02
N GLY A 302 9.69 -22.26 -3.03
CA GLY A 302 9.95 -22.48 -1.63
C GLY A 302 8.71 -22.92 -0.86
N THR A 303 8.91 -23.67 0.21
CA THR A 303 7.80 -24.16 1.05
C THR A 303 8.10 -23.97 2.53
N MET A 304 7.05 -23.60 3.30
CA MET A 304 7.13 -23.48 4.74
C MET A 304 5.88 -24.12 5.39
N PRO A 305 6.05 -25.11 6.32
CA PRO A 305 4.93 -25.76 6.98
C PRO A 305 4.28 -24.85 8.01
N VAL A 306 2.95 -24.83 8.06
CA VAL A 306 2.15 -24.13 9.08
C VAL A 306 1.92 -25.09 10.26
N THR A 307 2.57 -24.79 11.40
CA THR A 307 2.62 -25.69 12.56
C THR A 307 1.55 -25.42 13.62
N ALA A 308 0.81 -24.33 13.50
CA ALA A 308 -0.34 -23.97 14.34
C ALA A 308 -1.36 -23.22 13.47
N ASP A 309 -2.62 -23.11 13.92
CA ASP A 309 -3.56 -22.20 13.31
C ASP A 309 -3.06 -20.75 13.50
N VAL A 310 -2.95 -19.98 12.41
CA VAL A 310 -2.46 -18.60 12.43
C VAL A 310 -3.37 -17.68 11.66
N SER A 311 -3.36 -16.40 12.03
CA SER A 311 -4.01 -15.33 11.32
C SER A 311 -2.96 -14.39 10.75
N LEU A 312 -2.93 -14.24 9.43
CA LEU A 312 -2.02 -13.33 8.74
C LEU A 312 -2.56 -11.91 8.76
N LEU A 313 -1.66 -10.95 8.95
CA LEU A 313 -1.98 -9.52 8.93
C LEU A 313 -1.41 -8.85 7.68
N ASN A 314 -0.12 -9.12 7.38
CA ASN A 314 0.60 -8.49 6.29
C ASN A 314 1.45 -9.52 5.54
N ILE A 315 1.78 -9.18 4.28
CA ILE A 315 2.68 -9.98 3.46
C ILE A 315 3.57 -9.06 2.60
N ALA A 316 4.86 -9.39 2.50
CA ALA A 316 5.81 -8.63 1.68
C ALA A 316 6.78 -9.59 0.98
N PRO A 317 6.55 -9.93 -0.29
CA PRO A 317 7.56 -10.57 -1.14
C PRO A 317 8.71 -9.59 -1.43
N HIS A 318 9.92 -10.13 -1.57
CA HIS A 318 11.12 -9.33 -1.84
C HIS A 318 12.09 -10.04 -2.77
N SER A 319 12.50 -9.33 -3.80
CA SER A 319 13.58 -9.64 -4.76
C SER A 319 14.32 -8.36 -5.12
N HIS A 320 15.46 -8.47 -5.79
CA HIS A 320 16.16 -7.33 -6.35
C HIS A 320 15.82 -7.09 -7.84
N LEU A 321 16.80 -6.55 -8.62
CA LEU A 321 16.57 -6.01 -9.95
C LEU A 321 16.17 -7.02 -11.04
N ILE A 322 16.62 -8.28 -10.91
CA ILE A 322 16.30 -9.27 -11.94
C ILE A 322 15.12 -10.18 -11.59
N GLY A 323 14.48 -9.94 -10.42
CA GLY A 323 13.17 -10.48 -10.12
C GLY A 323 12.14 -9.99 -11.13
N THR A 324 11.20 -10.86 -11.55
CA THR A 324 10.17 -10.51 -12.54
C THR A 324 8.77 -10.86 -12.12
N SER A 325 8.58 -11.79 -11.17
CA SER A 325 7.26 -12.11 -10.65
C SER A 325 7.32 -12.83 -9.31
N TRP A 326 6.22 -12.71 -8.56
CA TRP A 326 5.98 -13.44 -7.32
C TRP A 326 4.59 -14.07 -7.29
N TRP A 327 4.49 -15.24 -6.69
CA TRP A 327 3.23 -15.91 -6.40
C TRP A 327 3.31 -16.61 -5.05
N VAL A 328 2.44 -16.25 -4.10
CA VAL A 328 2.42 -16.81 -2.74
C VAL A 328 1.01 -17.30 -2.43
N TYR A 329 0.92 -18.52 -1.90
CA TYR A 329 -0.33 -19.18 -1.56
C TYR A 329 -0.13 -20.23 -0.48
N ALA A 330 -1.22 -20.71 0.12
CA ALA A 330 -1.18 -21.84 1.06
C ALA A 330 -2.03 -22.99 0.56
N THR A 331 -1.54 -24.24 0.69
CA THR A 331 -2.31 -25.44 0.33
C THR A 331 -2.60 -26.33 1.52
N SER A 332 -3.79 -26.94 1.51
CA SER A 332 -4.15 -27.97 2.48
C SER A 332 -3.27 -29.23 2.32
N PRO A 333 -3.16 -30.11 3.36
CA PRO A 333 -2.31 -31.29 3.34
C PRO A 333 -2.58 -32.27 2.19
N ASN A 334 -3.77 -32.23 1.62
CA ASN A 334 -4.18 -33.09 0.50
C ASN A 334 -4.23 -32.33 -0.85
N ASN A 335 -3.79 -31.08 -0.90
CA ASN A 335 -3.79 -30.17 -2.05
C ASN A 335 -5.18 -30.00 -2.70
N GLN A 336 -6.26 -30.11 -1.93
CA GLN A 336 -7.63 -29.95 -2.43
C GLN A 336 -8.17 -28.54 -2.18
N ASP A 337 -7.52 -27.79 -1.31
CA ASP A 337 -7.87 -26.43 -0.95
C ASP A 337 -6.63 -25.55 -1.04
N THR A 338 -6.83 -24.34 -1.58
CA THR A 338 -5.77 -23.34 -1.76
C THR A 338 -6.29 -22.00 -1.29
N ILE A 339 -5.52 -21.36 -0.43
CA ILE A 339 -5.77 -20.00 0.05
C ILE A 339 -4.81 -19.09 -0.72
N PRO A 340 -5.33 -18.19 -1.59
CA PRO A 340 -4.50 -17.21 -2.28
C PRO A 340 -3.99 -16.18 -1.26
N LEU A 341 -2.72 -15.77 -1.39
CA LEU A 341 -2.14 -14.76 -0.51
C LEU A 341 -1.73 -13.52 -1.30
N ILE A 342 -0.80 -13.66 -2.26
CA ILE A 342 -0.42 -12.54 -3.13
C ILE A 342 0.12 -13.05 -4.46
N SER A 343 -0.23 -12.35 -5.55
CA SER A 343 0.36 -12.50 -6.87
C SER A 343 0.91 -11.16 -7.34
N ILE A 344 2.16 -11.11 -7.77
CA ILE A 344 2.80 -9.95 -8.38
C ILE A 344 3.32 -10.42 -9.74
N PRO A 345 2.54 -10.25 -10.82
CA PRO A 345 2.90 -10.74 -12.15
C PRO A 345 4.06 -9.97 -12.79
N ASP A 346 4.20 -8.69 -12.44
CA ASP A 346 5.22 -7.78 -12.96
C ASP A 346 5.94 -7.12 -11.77
N TRP A 347 7.00 -7.77 -11.29
CA TRP A 347 7.81 -7.24 -10.19
C TRP A 347 8.61 -6.03 -10.63
N ASP A 348 8.54 -4.95 -9.86
CA ASP A 348 9.40 -3.78 -9.99
C ASP A 348 10.11 -3.50 -8.66
N PHE A 349 11.44 -3.54 -8.66
CA PHE A 349 12.27 -3.27 -7.49
C PHE A 349 12.01 -1.90 -6.85
N ASN A 350 11.57 -0.91 -7.63
CA ASN A 350 11.27 0.43 -7.12
C ASN A 350 9.91 0.51 -6.39
N TRP A 351 9.03 -0.46 -6.61
CA TRP A 351 7.66 -0.48 -6.07
C TRP A 351 7.42 -1.70 -5.19
N GLN A 352 8.34 -1.93 -4.27
CA GLN A 352 8.17 -2.95 -3.25
C GLN A 352 7.10 -2.53 -2.27
N GLY A 353 6.36 -3.49 -1.71
CA GLY A 353 5.27 -3.19 -0.80
C GLY A 353 5.22 -4.10 0.42
N TYR A 354 4.62 -3.57 1.47
CA TYR A 354 4.22 -4.29 2.67
C TYR A 354 2.69 -4.27 2.71
N PHE A 355 2.10 -5.35 2.22
CA PHE A 355 0.68 -5.40 1.88
C PHE A 355 -0.13 -5.92 3.05
N THR A 356 -1.04 -5.10 3.57
CA THR A 356 -1.96 -5.44 4.66
C THR A 356 -3.22 -6.08 4.09
N PHE A 357 -3.61 -7.27 4.59
CA PHE A 357 -4.86 -7.89 4.20
C PHE A 357 -6.06 -7.04 4.66
N PRO A 358 -7.19 -7.01 3.95
CA PRO A 358 -8.38 -6.26 4.40
C PRO A 358 -8.88 -6.74 5.77
N ASN A 359 -8.89 -8.05 5.96
CA ASN A 359 -9.21 -8.72 7.21
C ASN A 359 -8.11 -9.73 7.55
N MET A 360 -8.01 -10.10 8.83
CA MET A 360 -7.07 -11.15 9.24
C MET A 360 -7.39 -12.45 8.50
N THR A 361 -6.36 -13.05 7.87
CA THR A 361 -6.52 -14.20 6.99
C THR A 361 -6.06 -15.48 7.70
N LYS A 362 -6.98 -16.39 7.99
CA LYS A 362 -6.69 -17.65 8.64
C LYS A 362 -5.94 -18.62 7.74
N ILE A 363 -4.82 -19.17 8.23
CA ILE A 363 -4.17 -20.35 7.67
C ILE A 363 -4.20 -21.49 8.69
N PRO A 364 -4.90 -22.59 8.42
CA PRO A 364 -5.02 -23.70 9.36
C PRO A 364 -3.71 -24.47 9.56
N GLN A 365 -3.54 -25.03 10.74
CA GLN A 365 -2.46 -25.98 11.04
C GLN A 365 -2.42 -27.11 10.02
N GLY A 366 -1.21 -27.49 9.60
CA GLY A 366 -0.98 -28.55 8.64
C GLY A 366 -0.98 -28.11 7.18
N TYR A 367 -1.38 -26.86 6.89
CA TYR A 367 -1.18 -26.28 5.57
C TYR A 367 0.30 -26.06 5.28
N THR A 368 0.62 -25.91 4.02
CA THR A 368 1.95 -25.53 3.54
C THR A 368 1.86 -24.18 2.84
N LEU A 369 2.66 -23.22 3.26
CA LEU A 369 2.88 -21.97 2.52
C LEU A 369 3.84 -22.25 1.36
N HIS A 370 3.52 -21.71 0.20
CA HIS A 370 4.32 -21.77 -1.01
C HIS A 370 4.69 -20.37 -1.44
N GLY A 371 5.94 -20.19 -1.85
CA GLY A 371 6.43 -18.97 -2.51
C GLY A 371 7.09 -19.36 -3.83
N GLU A 372 6.66 -18.75 -4.93
CA GLU A 372 7.26 -18.91 -6.23
C GLU A 372 7.73 -17.56 -6.74
N ALA A 373 8.96 -17.50 -7.22
CA ALA A 373 9.52 -16.29 -7.83
C ALA A 373 10.26 -16.63 -9.11
N THR A 374 10.18 -15.72 -10.08
CA THR A 374 10.88 -15.84 -11.35
C THR A 374 11.86 -14.69 -11.52
N TYR A 375 13.05 -15.02 -12.06
CA TYR A 375 14.16 -14.10 -12.26
C TYR A 375 14.65 -14.18 -13.71
N ASP A 376 14.85 -13.03 -14.33
CA ASP A 376 15.38 -12.93 -15.69
C ASP A 376 16.81 -12.40 -15.69
N ASN A 377 17.79 -13.31 -15.66
CA ASN A 377 19.21 -12.99 -15.78
C ASN A 377 19.69 -13.04 -17.25
N THR A 378 18.91 -12.50 -18.18
CA THR A 378 19.27 -12.44 -19.59
C THR A 378 19.72 -11.03 -20.01
N ALA A 379 20.41 -10.92 -21.14
CA ALA A 379 20.75 -9.63 -21.76
C ALA A 379 19.50 -8.90 -22.32
N GLY A 380 18.34 -9.54 -22.36
CA GLY A 380 17.07 -8.95 -22.77
C GLY A 380 16.38 -8.19 -21.65
N ASN A 381 16.74 -8.46 -20.39
CA ASN A 381 16.21 -7.75 -19.24
C ASN A 381 16.89 -6.37 -19.10
N PRO A 382 16.15 -5.27 -19.26
CA PRO A 382 16.72 -3.92 -19.16
C PRO A 382 17.18 -3.55 -17.74
N PHE A 383 16.71 -4.28 -16.72
CA PHE A 383 17.06 -4.06 -15.30
C PHE A 383 18.22 -4.93 -14.84
N ASN A 384 18.79 -5.81 -15.73
CA ASN A 384 19.94 -6.61 -15.35
C ASN A 384 21.15 -5.70 -15.09
N PRO A 385 21.73 -5.67 -13.88
CA PRO A 385 22.85 -4.81 -13.55
C PRO A 385 24.15 -5.24 -14.24
N ASN A 386 24.17 -6.45 -14.82
CA ASN A 386 25.37 -7.02 -15.46
C ASN A 386 25.22 -7.07 -16.99
N ASP A 387 26.08 -6.36 -17.71
CA ASP A 387 26.21 -6.45 -19.19
C ASP A 387 27.67 -6.74 -19.58
N PRO A 388 27.97 -7.97 -20.06
CA PRO A 388 27.09 -9.12 -20.26
C PRO A 388 26.61 -9.76 -18.93
N PRO A 389 25.47 -10.49 -18.96
CA PRO A 389 24.95 -11.21 -17.78
C PRO A 389 25.99 -12.13 -17.15
N GLN A 390 26.01 -12.16 -15.81
CA GLN A 390 26.94 -12.95 -15.00
C GLN A 390 26.18 -13.87 -14.06
N TRP A 391 26.91 -14.77 -13.37
CA TRP A 391 26.31 -15.55 -12.28
C TRP A 391 25.90 -14.61 -11.16
N VAL A 392 24.65 -14.70 -10.73
CA VAL A 392 24.11 -13.98 -9.57
C VAL A 392 23.79 -14.98 -8.46
N TYR A 393 24.10 -14.60 -7.24
CA TYR A 393 23.93 -15.41 -6.03
C TYR A 393 23.11 -14.68 -5.01
N TYR A 394 22.77 -15.39 -3.94
CA TYR A 394 22.22 -14.75 -2.76
C TYR A 394 23.21 -13.73 -2.21
N GLY A 395 22.73 -12.54 -1.99
CA GLY A 395 23.49 -11.44 -1.40
C GLY A 395 22.61 -10.22 -1.18
N GLU A 396 23.15 -9.27 -0.48
CA GLU A 396 22.43 -8.10 0.00
C GLU A 396 22.58 -6.88 -0.92
N GLU A 397 23.57 -6.90 -1.83
CA GLU A 397 23.77 -5.82 -2.79
C GLU A 397 22.67 -5.81 -3.86
N THR A 398 22.29 -4.63 -4.35
CA THR A 398 21.29 -4.48 -5.42
C THR A 398 21.62 -5.29 -6.68
N ALA A 399 22.92 -5.53 -6.93
CA ALA A 399 23.42 -6.37 -8.03
C ALA A 399 23.42 -7.88 -7.72
N ASP A 400 23.28 -8.28 -6.44
CA ASP A 400 23.00 -9.64 -6.02
C ASP A 400 21.50 -9.91 -6.17
N GLU A 401 21.01 -11.02 -5.60
CA GLU A 401 19.57 -11.31 -5.57
C GLU A 401 19.12 -11.92 -4.26
N MET A 402 17.81 -11.71 -3.97
CA MET A 402 17.16 -12.25 -2.81
C MET A 402 15.88 -13.01 -3.19
N PHE A 403 15.52 -13.94 -2.32
CA PHE A 403 14.22 -14.61 -2.30
C PHE A 403 13.70 -14.58 -0.87
N PHE A 404 12.80 -13.63 -0.58
CA PHE A 404 12.14 -13.55 0.72
C PHE A 404 10.64 -13.31 0.60
N VAL A 405 9.90 -13.85 1.56
CA VAL A 405 8.52 -13.45 1.85
C VAL A 405 8.43 -13.21 3.35
N PHE A 406 8.18 -11.99 3.74
CA PHE A 406 7.90 -11.60 5.12
C PHE A 406 6.40 -11.68 5.37
N ILE A 407 6.00 -12.28 6.47
CA ILE A 407 4.59 -12.49 6.80
C ILE A 407 4.38 -12.16 8.28
N ASP A 408 3.62 -11.11 8.56
CA ASP A 408 3.19 -10.84 9.92
C ASP A 408 1.96 -11.67 10.26
N LEU A 409 2.02 -12.29 11.42
CA LEU A 409 0.97 -13.20 11.89
C LEU A 409 0.83 -13.18 13.41
N VAL A 410 -0.33 -13.62 13.87
CA VAL A 410 -0.59 -13.99 15.26
C VAL A 410 -1.12 -15.42 15.32
N LEU A 411 -1.15 -16.04 16.50
CA LEU A 411 -1.91 -17.27 16.70
C LEU A 411 -3.40 -16.98 16.51
N TYR A 412 -4.07 -17.84 15.76
CA TYR A 412 -5.48 -17.70 15.42
C TYR A 412 -6.39 -17.80 16.66
N GLU A 413 -7.39 -16.96 16.71
CA GLU A 413 -8.55 -17.04 17.59
C GLU A 413 -9.85 -16.98 16.78
N ASP A 414 -10.90 -17.62 17.30
CA ASP A 414 -12.22 -17.66 16.62
C ASP A 414 -12.77 -16.24 16.42
N GLY A 415 -13.07 -15.87 15.17
CA GLY A 415 -13.60 -14.56 14.80
C GLY A 415 -12.54 -13.61 14.20
N ASP A 416 -11.28 -14.03 14.09
CA ASP A 416 -10.21 -13.21 13.50
C ASP A 416 -10.54 -12.75 12.06
N GLU A 417 -11.21 -13.58 11.30
CA GLU A 417 -11.59 -13.27 9.91
C GLU A 417 -12.59 -12.09 9.80
N GLU A 418 -13.22 -11.71 10.92
CA GLU A 418 -14.13 -10.56 11.00
C GLU A 418 -13.39 -9.27 11.41
N ILE A 419 -12.10 -9.37 11.81
CA ILE A 419 -11.30 -8.22 12.23
C ILE A 419 -10.72 -7.54 11.00
N ALA A 420 -11.19 -6.33 10.70
CA ALA A 420 -10.64 -5.48 9.66
C ALA A 420 -9.28 -4.90 10.08
N LEU A 421 -8.32 -4.90 9.15
CA LEU A 421 -6.94 -4.40 9.33
C LEU A 421 -6.74 -3.01 8.70
N GLY A 422 -7.63 -2.61 7.79
CA GLY A 422 -7.65 -1.28 7.21
C GLY A 422 -8.19 -0.22 8.15
N PRO A 423 -8.05 1.08 7.80
CA PRO A 423 -8.89 2.09 8.40
C PRO A 423 -10.33 1.57 8.29
N ALA A 424 -11.10 1.75 9.36
CA ALA A 424 -12.52 1.42 9.27
C ALA A 424 -13.03 2.06 7.98
N GLU A 425 -13.42 1.22 7.02
CA GLU A 425 -14.16 1.71 5.87
C GLU A 425 -15.21 2.67 6.44
N PRO A 426 -15.36 3.87 5.93
CA PRO A 426 -16.47 4.69 6.36
C PRO A 426 -17.68 3.81 6.15
N LEU A 427 -18.22 3.29 7.28
CA LEU A 427 -19.38 2.40 7.25
C LEU A 427 -20.38 3.11 6.35
N CYS A 428 -20.57 2.60 5.15
CA CYS A 428 -21.55 3.16 4.21
C CYS A 428 -22.99 2.88 4.68
N LEU A 429 -23.17 3.01 6.00
CA LEU A 429 -24.47 2.98 6.65
C LEU A 429 -25.44 3.99 6.01
N ALA A 430 -24.89 5.01 5.36
CA ALA A 430 -25.67 6.05 4.69
C ALA A 430 -25.85 5.83 3.17
N ASP A 431 -25.28 4.77 2.58
CA ASP A 431 -25.60 4.34 1.21
C ASP A 431 -26.87 3.46 1.23
N PHE A 432 -28.01 4.13 1.24
CA PHE A 432 -29.32 3.45 1.34
C PHE A 432 -29.80 2.89 0.00
N ASN A 433 -29.25 3.36 -1.11
CA ASN A 433 -29.66 2.90 -2.44
C ASN A 433 -28.75 1.81 -3.01
N GLY A 434 -27.56 1.57 -2.41
CA GLY A 434 -26.59 0.56 -2.83
C GLY A 434 -25.91 0.90 -4.17
N ASP A 435 -25.67 2.22 -4.42
CA ASP A 435 -24.94 2.67 -5.62
C ASP A 435 -23.45 2.96 -5.35
N ASP A 436 -22.98 2.53 -4.16
CA ASP A 436 -21.61 2.67 -3.66
C ASP A 436 -21.12 4.11 -3.46
N ILE A 437 -22.05 5.08 -3.38
CA ILE A 437 -21.73 6.49 -3.10
C ILE A 437 -22.78 7.09 -2.16
N VAL A 438 -22.36 7.62 -1.01
CA VAL A 438 -23.26 8.40 -0.16
C VAL A 438 -23.57 9.75 -0.82
N GLY A 439 -24.72 9.85 -1.47
CA GLY A 439 -25.07 10.96 -2.33
C GLY A 439 -26.43 11.59 -2.08
N VAL A 440 -26.90 12.34 -3.07
CA VAL A 440 -28.22 13.00 -3.00
C VAL A 440 -29.35 11.98 -2.93
N ALA A 441 -29.20 10.82 -3.57
CA ALA A 441 -30.22 9.76 -3.57
C ALA A 441 -30.46 9.25 -2.15
N ASP A 442 -29.39 9.02 -1.38
CA ASP A 442 -29.45 8.54 0.00
C ASP A 442 -30.02 9.59 0.94
N ALA A 443 -29.62 10.85 0.76
CA ALA A 443 -30.18 11.96 1.49
C ALA A 443 -31.71 12.06 1.28
N LEU A 444 -32.19 11.79 0.06
CA LEU A 444 -33.63 11.77 -0.24
C LEU A 444 -34.35 10.58 0.40
N ILE A 445 -33.68 9.40 0.52
CA ILE A 445 -34.20 8.23 1.21
C ILE A 445 -34.33 8.54 2.70
N LEU A 446 -33.27 9.07 3.34
CA LEU A 446 -33.29 9.45 4.74
C LEU A 446 -34.33 10.51 5.03
N LEU A 447 -34.45 11.57 4.19
CA LEU A 447 -35.49 12.59 4.35
C LEU A 447 -36.91 12.03 4.14
N GLY A 448 -37.07 10.99 3.32
CA GLY A 448 -38.29 10.27 3.15
C GLY A 448 -38.73 9.52 4.41
N ASP A 449 -37.77 9.09 5.22
CA ASP A 449 -37.99 8.37 6.48
C ASP A 449 -37.94 9.30 7.71
N PHE A 450 -37.72 10.61 7.52
CA PHE A 450 -37.53 11.59 8.59
C PHE A 450 -38.80 11.69 9.49
N GLY A 451 -38.59 11.51 10.80
CA GLY A 451 -39.63 11.46 11.79
C GLY A 451 -40.22 10.05 12.02
N CYS A 452 -39.64 9.02 11.39
CA CYS A 452 -39.91 7.63 11.78
C CYS A 452 -39.46 7.40 13.23
N VAL A 453 -40.22 6.60 14.00
CA VAL A 453 -39.93 6.32 15.42
C VAL A 453 -40.04 4.83 15.77
N SER A 454 -39.94 3.93 14.83
CA SER A 454 -39.90 2.48 15.05
C SER A 454 -39.67 1.74 13.74
N LEU A 455 -38.72 0.81 13.70
CA LEU A 455 -38.36 0.03 12.51
C LEU A 455 -38.00 0.95 11.31
N CYS A 456 -37.25 1.97 11.58
CA CYS A 456 -36.80 2.95 10.60
C CYS A 456 -35.73 2.35 9.71
N SER A 457 -35.74 2.62 8.38
CA SER A 457 -34.79 2.11 7.46
C SER A 457 -33.56 3.01 7.31
N ALA A 458 -33.63 4.25 7.77
CA ALA A 458 -32.58 5.25 7.67
C ALA A 458 -32.14 5.80 9.03
N ASP A 459 -32.23 5.00 10.07
CA ASP A 459 -31.73 5.27 11.42
C ASP A 459 -30.23 4.94 11.46
N LEU A 460 -29.38 5.96 11.48
CA LEU A 460 -27.92 5.82 11.38
C LEU A 460 -27.23 5.74 12.75
N ASP A 461 -27.87 6.24 13.81
CA ASP A 461 -27.33 6.23 15.17
C ASP A 461 -27.97 5.16 16.08
N ASP A 462 -28.88 4.34 15.52
CA ASP A 462 -29.53 3.19 16.15
C ASP A 462 -30.36 3.60 17.39
N ASP A 463 -30.84 4.87 17.41
CA ASP A 463 -31.70 5.39 18.52
C ASP A 463 -33.17 5.06 18.34
N GLN A 464 -33.54 4.33 17.31
CA GLN A 464 -34.87 3.91 16.86
C GLN A 464 -35.71 5.05 16.27
N ALA A 465 -35.12 6.19 15.90
CA ALA A 465 -35.81 7.30 15.27
C ALA A 465 -34.96 7.96 14.20
N VAL A 466 -35.54 8.36 13.08
CA VAL A 466 -34.83 9.17 12.07
C VAL A 466 -35.05 10.65 12.39
N THR A 467 -33.96 11.30 12.83
CA THR A 467 -33.93 12.67 13.35
C THR A 467 -32.89 13.56 12.62
N VAL A 468 -32.64 14.73 13.17
CA VAL A 468 -31.56 15.61 12.71
C VAL A 468 -30.17 14.99 12.95
N ALA A 469 -30.04 14.09 13.94
CA ALA A 469 -28.77 13.41 14.21
C ALA A 469 -28.37 12.54 13.02
N ASP A 470 -29.30 11.76 12.46
CA ASP A 470 -29.06 10.92 11.27
C ASP A 470 -28.72 11.75 10.03
N VAL A 471 -29.40 12.90 9.86
CA VAL A 471 -29.05 13.84 8.78
C VAL A 471 -27.60 14.35 8.92
N LEU A 472 -27.17 14.66 10.14
CA LEU A 472 -25.79 15.13 10.38
C LEU A 472 -24.76 14.01 10.15
N LEU A 473 -25.10 12.77 10.53
CA LEU A 473 -24.25 11.60 10.23
C LEU A 473 -24.14 11.37 8.72
N LEU A 474 -25.26 11.37 7.98
CA LEU A 474 -25.23 11.26 6.54
C LEU A 474 -24.41 12.39 5.89
N LEU A 475 -24.56 13.63 6.36
CA LEU A 475 -23.79 14.76 5.84
C LEU A 475 -22.29 14.65 6.14
N GLY A 476 -21.92 14.02 7.25
CA GLY A 476 -20.53 13.70 7.58
C GLY A 476 -19.92 12.63 6.65
N LEU A 477 -20.77 11.79 6.06
CA LEU A 477 -20.37 10.74 5.11
C LEU A 477 -20.64 11.15 3.65
N TYR A 478 -21.20 12.35 3.41
CA TYR A 478 -21.62 12.77 2.07
C TYR A 478 -20.43 12.90 1.10
N GLY A 479 -20.52 12.21 -0.02
CA GLY A 479 -19.48 12.13 -1.02
C GLY A 479 -18.48 10.98 -0.77
N SER A 480 -18.66 10.18 0.30
CA SER A 480 -17.87 8.96 0.50
C SER A 480 -18.17 7.95 -0.58
N ASN A 481 -17.14 7.31 -1.09
CA ASN A 481 -17.23 6.13 -1.94
C ASN A 481 -17.30 4.90 -1.02
N CYS A 482 -18.17 3.96 -1.33
CA CYS A 482 -18.49 2.76 -0.54
C CYS A 482 -17.89 1.47 -1.13
N ASN A 483 -17.03 1.61 -2.12
CA ASN A 483 -16.23 0.52 -2.73
C ASN A 483 -14.79 0.63 -2.30
#